data_55c1872ea898aea62d96ee22020fd811
#
_entry.id   55c1872ea898aea62d96ee22020fd811
#
_cell.length_a   1.000
_cell.length_b   1.000
_cell.length_c   1.000
_cell.angle_alpha   90.00
_cell.angle_beta   90.00
_cell.angle_gamma   90.00
#
_symmetry.space_group_name_H-M   'P 1'
#
loop_
_entity.id
_entity.type
_entity.pdbx_description
1 polymer ?
#
loop_
_entity_poly.entity_id
_entity_poly.type
_entity_poly.pdbx_seq_one_letter_code
_entity_poly.pdbx_strand_id
1 'polypeptide(L)'
;MATDKIISLIGMPGSGKSTIGTALAARLDLELVDADGLIEAQEGQSLQEIMDGRGNAAFRAIEEQVLTGMPLFPSVISTGGSVVYSEAIMARLSAASIVVLSLIHI
;
A
#
# COMPACT_ATOMS: atom_id res chain seq x y z
N MET A 1 -7.08 19.14 11.01
CA MET A 1 -6.15 18.92 12.12
C MET A 1 -5.24 17.73 11.80
N ALA A 2 -3.96 17.93 11.93
CA ALA A 2 -3.00 16.87 11.66
C ALA A 2 -3.02 15.81 12.77
N THR A 3 -2.74 14.59 12.40
CA THR A 3 -2.58 13.49 13.35
C THR A 3 -1.19 12.90 13.15
N ASP A 4 -0.66 12.25 14.19
CA ASP A 4 0.61 11.54 14.11
C ASP A 4 0.43 10.06 13.79
N LYS A 5 -0.77 9.66 13.41
CA LYS A 5 -1.08 8.26 13.14
C LYS A 5 -0.76 7.88 11.69
N ILE A 6 -0.50 6.60 11.50
CA ILE A 6 -0.34 6.00 10.18
C ILE A 6 -1.61 5.20 9.91
N ILE A 7 -2.17 5.35 8.74
CA ILE A 7 -3.37 4.61 8.33
C ILE A 7 -3.04 3.82 7.08
N SER A 8 -3.25 2.52 7.12
CA SER A 8 -3.01 1.65 5.98
C SER A 8 -4.32 1.23 5.36
N LEU A 9 -4.52 1.57 4.09
CA LEU A 9 -5.67 1.15 3.30
C LEU A 9 -5.24 -0.02 2.44
N ILE A 10 -5.88 -1.17 2.61
CA ILE A 10 -5.48 -2.40 1.94
C ILE A 10 -6.64 -2.95 1.13
N GLY A 11 -6.32 -3.40 -0.07
CA GLY A 11 -7.22 -4.28 -0.82
C GLY A 11 -8.24 -3.62 -1.72
N MET A 12 -8.28 -2.30 -1.78
CA MET A 12 -9.21 -1.65 -2.71
C MET A 12 -8.69 -1.72 -4.13
N PRO A 13 -9.44 -2.31 -5.06
CA PRO A 13 -8.99 -2.36 -6.45
C PRO A 13 -9.17 -1.02 -7.16
N GLY A 14 -8.29 -0.74 -8.08
CA GLY A 14 -8.43 0.32 -9.05
C GLY A 14 -8.59 1.72 -8.47
N SER A 15 -9.47 2.48 -9.09
CA SER A 15 -9.66 3.90 -8.80
C SER A 15 -10.28 4.16 -7.42
N GLY A 16 -10.99 3.19 -6.86
CA GLY A 16 -11.62 3.37 -5.55
C GLY A 16 -10.61 3.60 -4.45
N LYS A 17 -9.52 2.85 -4.46
CA LYS A 17 -8.43 2.99 -3.50
C LYS A 17 -7.81 4.37 -3.56
N SER A 18 -7.51 4.86 -4.75
CA SER A 18 -6.91 6.17 -4.94
C SER A 18 -7.84 7.28 -4.47
N THR A 19 -9.12 7.19 -4.80
CA THR A 19 -10.11 8.21 -4.42
C THR A 19 -10.25 8.31 -2.90
N ILE A 20 -10.41 7.17 -2.23
CA ILE A 20 -10.59 7.16 -0.77
C ILE A 20 -9.31 7.58 -0.06
N GLY A 21 -8.18 7.09 -0.52
CA GLY A 21 -6.88 7.45 0.07
C GLY A 21 -6.60 8.93 -0.01
N THR A 22 -6.85 9.52 -1.17
CA THR A 22 -6.67 10.96 -1.38
C THR A 22 -7.58 11.79 -0.49
N ALA A 23 -8.86 11.40 -0.41
CA ALA A 23 -9.83 12.12 0.42
C ALA A 23 -9.46 12.02 1.90
N LEU A 24 -9.06 10.84 2.35
CA LEU A 24 -8.71 10.63 3.75
C LEU A 24 -7.44 11.39 4.13
N ALA A 25 -6.44 11.35 3.27
CA ALA A 25 -5.19 12.09 3.50
C ALA A 25 -5.45 13.60 3.60
N ALA A 26 -6.30 14.12 2.72
CA ALA A 26 -6.65 15.53 2.75
C ALA A 26 -7.38 15.90 4.04
N ARG A 27 -8.32 15.08 4.48
CA ARG A 27 -9.09 15.35 5.69
C ARG A 27 -8.23 15.32 6.95
N LEU A 28 -7.24 14.46 6.99
CA LEU A 28 -6.39 14.30 8.16
C LEU A 28 -5.11 15.13 8.08
N ASP A 29 -4.94 15.85 6.99
CA ASP A 29 -3.71 16.62 6.74
C ASP A 29 -2.48 15.71 6.77
N LEU A 30 -2.60 14.57 6.10
CA LEU A 30 -1.54 13.57 5.99
C LEU A 30 -1.09 13.44 4.54
N GLU A 31 0.14 12.97 4.36
CA GLU A 31 0.64 12.63 3.05
C GLU A 31 0.06 11.28 2.61
N LEU A 32 -0.19 11.14 1.32
CA LEU A 32 -0.61 9.86 0.75
C LEU A 32 0.61 9.13 0.21
N VAL A 33 0.83 7.90 0.67
CA VAL A 33 1.90 7.04 0.18
C VAL A 33 1.27 5.91 -0.62
N ASP A 34 1.52 5.87 -1.91
CA ASP A 34 1.03 4.82 -2.79
C ASP A 34 2.11 3.74 -2.92
N ALA A 35 1.91 2.61 -2.26
CA ALA A 35 2.90 1.53 -2.26
C ALA A 35 3.11 0.96 -3.67
N ASP A 36 2.06 0.87 -4.48
CA ASP A 36 2.19 0.41 -5.86
C ASP A 36 3.09 1.34 -6.66
N GLY A 37 2.91 2.65 -6.46
CA GLY A 37 3.76 3.65 -7.11
C GLY A 37 5.22 3.54 -6.68
N LEU A 38 5.48 3.22 -5.42
CA LEU A 38 6.84 3.00 -4.94
C LEU A 38 7.50 1.81 -5.62
N ILE A 39 6.75 0.73 -5.80
CA ILE A 39 7.24 -0.46 -6.48
C ILE A 39 7.58 -0.14 -7.93
N GLU A 40 6.68 0.53 -8.63
CA GLU A 40 6.88 0.91 -10.02
C GLU A 40 8.09 1.83 -10.18
N ALA A 41 8.24 2.78 -9.29
CA ALA A 41 9.38 3.70 -9.33
C ALA A 41 10.70 2.97 -9.09
N GLN A 42 10.73 2.03 -8.14
CA GLN A 42 11.93 1.26 -7.85
C GLN A 42 12.34 0.37 -9.01
N GLU A 43 11.37 -0.30 -9.65
CA GLU A 43 11.67 -1.28 -10.69
C GLU A 43 11.76 -0.67 -12.09
N GLY A 44 11.28 0.56 -12.27
CA GLY A 44 11.23 1.18 -13.58
C GLY A 44 10.25 0.52 -14.53
N GLN A 45 9.26 -0.17 -14.00
CA GLN A 45 8.26 -0.90 -14.77
C GLN A 45 6.89 -0.76 -14.11
N SER A 46 5.82 -0.91 -14.89
CA SER A 46 4.48 -0.99 -14.31
C SER A 46 4.30 -2.31 -13.57
N LEU A 47 3.33 -2.38 -12.66
CA LEU A 47 3.03 -3.62 -11.96
C LEU A 47 2.71 -4.74 -12.94
N GLN A 48 1.95 -4.42 -13.99
CA GLN A 48 1.58 -5.40 -14.99
C GLN A 48 2.81 -5.95 -15.70
N GLU A 49 3.76 -5.08 -16.06
CA GLU A 49 5.00 -5.50 -16.70
C GLU A 49 5.82 -6.41 -15.81
N ILE A 50 5.86 -6.11 -14.51
CA ILE A 50 6.57 -6.95 -13.55
C ILE A 50 5.93 -8.34 -13.48
N MET A 51 4.61 -8.38 -13.36
CA MET A 51 3.90 -9.65 -13.26
C MET A 51 4.01 -10.48 -14.55
N ASP A 52 3.90 -9.83 -15.70
CA ASP A 52 3.99 -10.51 -16.99
C ASP A 52 5.40 -11.02 -17.28
N GLY A 53 6.42 -10.25 -16.90
CA GLY A 53 7.80 -10.59 -17.22
C GLY A 53 8.50 -11.44 -16.17
N ARG A 54 8.14 -11.29 -14.90
CA ARG A 54 8.83 -11.96 -13.79
C ARG A 54 7.94 -12.91 -12.99
N GLY A 55 6.62 -12.83 -13.16
CA GLY A 55 5.66 -13.68 -12.49
C GLY A 55 5.21 -13.14 -11.13
N ASN A 56 4.16 -13.74 -10.60
CA ASN A 56 3.54 -13.28 -9.34
C ASN A 56 4.44 -13.47 -8.13
N ALA A 57 5.22 -14.55 -8.10
CA ALA A 57 6.12 -14.80 -6.98
C ALA A 57 7.20 -13.72 -6.89
N ALA A 58 7.75 -13.31 -8.03
CA ALA A 58 8.74 -12.23 -8.06
C ALA A 58 8.11 -10.90 -7.64
N PHE A 59 6.90 -10.63 -8.11
CA PHE A 59 6.18 -9.42 -7.72
C PHE A 59 5.97 -9.38 -6.20
N ARG A 60 5.52 -10.48 -5.62
CA ARG A 60 5.29 -10.55 -4.17
C ARG A 60 6.57 -10.34 -3.37
N ALA A 61 7.69 -10.86 -3.85
CA ALA A 61 8.98 -10.65 -3.19
C ALA A 61 9.38 -9.18 -3.23
N ILE A 62 9.17 -8.50 -4.35
CA ILE A 62 9.45 -7.08 -4.48
C ILE A 62 8.53 -6.27 -3.57
N GLU A 63 7.25 -6.58 -3.57
CA GLU A 63 6.26 -5.93 -2.72
C GLU A 63 6.64 -6.05 -1.25
N GLU A 64 7.02 -7.23 -0.81
CA GLU A 64 7.44 -7.45 0.57
C GLU A 64 8.69 -6.64 0.89
N GLN A 65 9.67 -6.63 0.00
CA GLN A 65 10.90 -5.86 0.19
C GLN A 65 10.60 -4.37 0.34
N VAL A 66 9.76 -3.82 -0.53
CA VAL A 66 9.43 -2.40 -0.50
C VAL A 66 8.65 -2.06 0.78
N LEU A 67 7.62 -2.84 1.09
CA LEU A 67 6.74 -2.51 2.20
C LEU A 67 7.34 -2.80 3.58
N THR A 68 8.31 -3.68 3.66
CA THR A 68 9.02 -3.90 4.92
C THR A 68 10.24 -3.00 5.08
N GLY A 69 10.70 -2.39 3.99
CA GLY A 69 11.87 -1.52 4.01
C GLY A 69 11.56 -0.02 3.99
N MET A 70 10.36 0.38 3.58
CA MET A 70 10.03 1.79 3.48
C MET A 70 9.94 2.46 4.85
N PRO A 71 10.27 3.75 4.95
CA PRO A 71 10.12 4.45 6.23
C PRO A 71 8.63 4.59 6.59
N LEU A 72 8.34 4.49 7.87
CA LEU A 72 6.98 4.70 8.38
C LEU A 72 6.91 6.05 9.08
N PHE A 73 5.95 6.87 8.68
CA PHE A 73 5.74 8.20 9.23
C PHE A 73 4.24 8.52 9.15
N PRO A 74 3.76 9.54 9.84
CA PRO A 74 2.33 9.89 9.77
C PRO A 74 1.88 10.11 8.33
N SER A 75 1.04 9.20 7.84
CA SER A 75 0.64 9.18 6.43
C SER A 75 -0.53 8.22 6.23
N VAL A 76 -1.14 8.30 5.06
CA VAL A 76 -2.09 7.29 4.60
C VAL A 76 -1.34 6.44 3.58
N ILE A 77 -1.17 5.16 3.91
CA ILE A 77 -0.48 4.21 3.03
C ILE A 77 -1.53 3.41 2.28
N SER A 78 -1.45 3.43 0.97
CA SER A 78 -2.38 2.74 0.10
C SER A 78 -1.67 1.55 -0.54
N THR A 79 -2.19 0.34 -0.35
CA THR A 79 -1.59 -0.88 -0.88
C THR A 79 -2.61 -1.73 -1.62
N GLY A 80 -2.12 -2.64 -2.46
CA GLY A 80 -2.97 -3.64 -3.08
C GLY A 80 -3.36 -4.75 -2.10
N GLY A 81 -4.33 -5.57 -2.48
CA GLY A 81 -4.86 -6.63 -1.62
C GLY A 81 -3.90 -7.78 -1.38
N SER A 82 -2.91 -7.96 -2.25
CA SER A 82 -1.98 -9.09 -2.12
C SER A 82 -1.10 -9.01 -0.87
N VAL A 83 -0.99 -7.82 -0.24
CA VAL A 83 -0.19 -7.68 0.98
C VAL A 83 -0.70 -8.55 2.13
N VAL A 84 -2.00 -8.91 2.11
CA VAL A 84 -2.56 -9.76 3.17
C VAL A 84 -1.94 -11.16 3.20
N TYR A 85 -1.32 -11.60 2.11
CA TYR A 85 -0.66 -12.90 2.05
C TYR A 85 0.77 -12.85 2.59
N SER A 86 1.30 -11.68 2.93
CA SER A 86 2.63 -11.55 3.50
C SER A 86 2.54 -11.32 5.00
N GLU A 87 2.99 -12.29 5.77
CA GLU A 87 3.01 -12.16 7.23
C GLU A 87 3.90 -11.02 7.68
N ALA A 88 5.02 -10.81 6.99
CA ALA A 88 5.97 -9.75 7.33
C ALA A 88 5.35 -8.37 7.11
N ILE A 89 4.69 -8.15 5.99
CA ILE A 89 4.03 -6.88 5.70
C ILE A 89 2.91 -6.64 6.72
N MET A 90 2.04 -7.64 6.92
CA MET A 90 0.90 -7.47 7.81
C MET A 90 1.34 -7.25 9.26
N ALA A 91 2.39 -7.93 9.70
CA ALA A 91 2.92 -7.72 11.05
C ALA A 91 3.41 -6.28 11.22
N ARG A 92 4.13 -5.76 10.23
CA ARG A 92 4.66 -4.40 10.27
C ARG A 92 3.56 -3.36 10.28
N LEU A 93 2.60 -3.49 9.35
CA LEU A 93 1.50 -2.53 9.25
C LEU A 93 0.58 -2.58 10.47
N SER A 94 0.27 -3.77 10.97
CA SER A 94 -0.59 -3.92 12.14
C SER A 94 0.05 -3.35 13.40
N ALA A 95 1.36 -3.46 13.53
CA ALA A 95 2.07 -2.93 14.70
C ALA A 95 2.21 -1.41 14.66
N ALA A 96 2.33 -0.83 13.47
CA ALA A 96 2.68 0.58 13.30
C ALA A 96 1.51 1.46 12.86
N SER A 97 0.40 0.88 12.41
CA SER A 97 -0.67 1.68 11.80
C SER A 97 -2.06 1.16 12.15
N ILE A 98 -3.06 2.01 11.85
CA ILE A 98 -4.45 1.59 11.85
C ILE A 98 -4.72 0.97 10.49
N VAL A 99 -5.04 -0.31 10.48
CA VAL A 99 -5.25 -1.05 9.23
C VAL A 99 -6.73 -1.04 8.86
N VAL A 100 -7.02 -0.58 7.65
CA VAL A 100 -8.37 -0.58 7.11
C VAL A 100 -8.39 -1.50 5.89
N LEU A 101 -9.13 -2.60 6.01
CA LEU A 101 -9.29 -3.55 4.92
C LEU A 101 -10.54 -3.19 4.13
N SER A 102 -10.40 -3.10 2.82
CA SER A 102 -11.55 -2.90 1.96
C SER A 102 -12.14 -4.25 1.60
N LEU A 103 -13.38 -4.45 2.00
CA LEU A 103 -14.11 -5.66 1.68
C LEU A 103 -15.22 -5.39 0.67
N ILE A 104 -15.05 -4.38 -0.13
CA ILE A 104 -16.05 -4.03 -1.13
C ILE A 104 -16.02 -5.07 -2.24
N HIS A 105 -17.15 -5.71 -2.39
CA HIS A 105 -17.37 -6.69 -3.46
C HIS A 105 -18.42 -6.13 -4.38
N ILE A 106 -18.04 -5.94 -5.57
CA ILE A 106 -18.94 -5.39 -6.57
C ILE A 106 -19.07 -6.36 -7.73
#